data_421697f10fab840c61ff954d0b438543
#
_entry.id   421697f10fab840c61ff954d0b438543
#
_cell.length_a   1.000
_cell.length_b   1.000
_cell.length_c   1.000
_cell.angle_alpha   90.00
_cell.angle_beta   90.00
_cell.angle_gamma   90.00
#
_symmetry.space_group_name_H-M   'P 1'
#
loop_
_entity.id
_entity.type
_entity.pdbx_description
1 polymer ?
#
loop_
_entity_poly.entity_id
_entity_poly.type
_entity_poly.pdbx_seq_one_letter_code
_entity_poly.pdbx_strand_id
1 'polypeptide(L)'
;MILGIVVVAAIAVVAGCRMLASRPTEATVALTAKLPGKIAVVYYSQSKVGNTATVAKWIARHTGGELVPIETLEAYPDAYGDTLKAAEKDMENISPERSERRRRHNAGCGTRAIKSVPPLDGYDVVFIGSPIWYGTYAPPVAEFFKTHSFAGKTVVPFCTHGGGGAGRYFMDVRKACPAATVKEGLAIRGSNQVERRLGTGVTMHHTEDDVVNWLNAVF
;
A
#
# COMPACT_ATOMS: atom_id res chain seq x y z
N MET A 1 56.14 58.60 -13.81
CA MET A 1 54.81 58.42 -13.14
C MET A 1 54.00 57.47 -13.97
N ILE A 2 53.96 56.21 -13.56
CA ILE A 2 53.20 55.19 -14.25
C ILE A 2 52.14 54.74 -13.25
N LEU A 3 50.88 54.97 -13.58
CA LEU A 3 49.70 54.63 -12.78
C LEU A 3 49.35 53.19 -13.07
N GLY A 4 49.54 52.31 -12.08
CA GLY A 4 49.15 50.94 -12.19
C GLY A 4 47.65 50.78 -11.90
N ILE A 5 46.89 50.22 -12.85
CA ILE A 5 45.48 49.82 -12.67
C ILE A 5 45.45 48.44 -12.12
N VAL A 6 45.01 48.33 -10.88
CA VAL A 6 44.71 46.99 -10.26
C VAL A 6 43.31 46.61 -10.67
N VAL A 7 43.19 45.56 -11.52
CA VAL A 7 41.91 44.93 -11.85
C VAL A 7 41.66 43.85 -10.80
N VAL A 8 40.69 44.08 -9.91
CA VAL A 8 40.20 43.09 -8.98
C VAL A 8 39.16 42.24 -9.72
N ALA A 9 39.54 41.03 -10.09
CA ALA A 9 38.62 40.06 -10.63
C ALA A 9 37.82 39.44 -9.48
N ALA A 10 36.55 39.81 -9.39
CA ALA A 10 35.60 39.12 -8.48
C ALA A 10 35.24 37.74 -9.05
N ILE A 11 35.76 36.69 -8.44
CA ILE A 11 35.34 35.30 -8.73
C ILE A 11 34.04 35.08 -8.00
N ALA A 12 32.93 35.10 -8.74
CA ALA A 12 31.64 34.65 -8.24
C ALA A 12 31.66 33.10 -8.14
N VAL A 13 31.83 32.59 -6.92
CA VAL A 13 31.62 31.19 -6.65
C VAL A 13 30.10 30.93 -6.64
N VAL A 14 29.57 30.49 -7.78
CA VAL A 14 28.23 29.95 -7.85
C VAL A 14 28.29 28.56 -7.21
N ALA A 15 27.96 28.50 -5.92
CA ALA A 15 27.72 27.26 -5.22
C ALA A 15 26.44 26.64 -5.79
N GLY A 16 26.59 25.84 -6.83
CA GLY A 16 25.53 24.99 -7.36
C GLY A 16 25.17 23.97 -6.31
N CYS A 17 24.14 24.27 -5.49
CA CYS A 17 23.49 23.29 -4.64
C CYS A 17 22.73 22.32 -5.58
N ARG A 18 23.43 21.31 -6.12
CA ARG A 18 22.80 20.14 -6.70
C ARG A 18 22.10 19.47 -5.54
N MET A 19 20.77 19.66 -5.44
CA MET A 19 19.92 18.72 -4.75
C MET A 19 20.17 17.36 -5.40
N LEU A 20 20.97 16.54 -4.74
CA LEU A 20 21.04 15.11 -5.00
C LEU A 20 19.64 14.61 -4.69
N ALA A 21 18.80 14.46 -5.72
CA ALA A 21 17.63 13.65 -5.64
C ALA A 21 18.13 12.29 -5.14
N SER A 22 17.84 11.96 -3.89
CA SER A 22 18.16 10.68 -3.32
C SER A 22 17.52 9.63 -4.24
N ARG A 23 18.36 8.91 -5.00
CA ARG A 23 17.92 7.72 -5.70
C ARG A 23 17.26 6.85 -4.64
N PRO A 24 16.10 6.23 -4.92
CA PRO A 24 15.57 5.25 -4.02
C PRO A 24 16.70 4.24 -3.79
N THR A 25 17.16 4.15 -2.56
CA THR A 25 18.19 3.18 -2.15
C THR A 25 17.60 1.81 -2.43
N GLU A 26 18.19 1.09 -3.39
CA GLU A 26 17.86 -0.33 -3.59
C GLU A 26 18.10 -1.06 -2.27
N ALA A 27 17.30 -2.12 -2.02
CA ALA A 27 17.45 -2.93 -0.82
C ALA A 27 18.88 -3.45 -0.72
N THR A 28 19.47 -3.31 0.45
CA THR A 28 20.82 -3.82 0.75
C THR A 28 20.76 -5.26 1.26
N VAL A 29 19.60 -5.68 1.77
CA VAL A 29 19.34 -7.04 2.24
C VAL A 29 18.89 -7.92 1.08
N ALA A 30 19.53 -9.09 0.94
CA ALA A 30 19.15 -10.07 -0.07
C ALA A 30 17.98 -10.93 0.40
N LEU A 31 17.05 -11.24 -0.52
CA LEU A 31 16.05 -12.27 -0.28
C LEU A 31 16.73 -13.65 -0.32
N THR A 32 16.73 -14.36 0.80
CA THR A 32 17.27 -15.72 0.94
C THR A 32 16.18 -16.78 1.02
N ALA A 33 14.96 -16.38 1.36
CA ALA A 33 13.78 -17.24 1.40
C ALA A 33 13.43 -17.76 0.01
N LYS A 34 12.99 -19.01 -0.05
CA LYS A 34 12.47 -19.64 -1.29
C LYS A 34 10.95 -19.68 -1.22
N LEU A 35 10.30 -18.86 -1.99
CA LEU A 35 8.85 -18.87 -2.11
C LEU A 35 8.43 -19.98 -3.09
N PRO A 36 7.40 -20.78 -2.76
CA PRO A 36 6.95 -21.85 -3.63
C PRO A 36 6.11 -21.33 -4.80
N GLY A 37 6.30 -21.93 -5.97
CA GLY A 37 5.39 -21.83 -7.10
C GLY A 37 5.25 -20.43 -7.72
N LYS A 38 4.07 -20.18 -8.34
CA LYS A 38 3.74 -18.93 -8.99
C LYS A 38 3.13 -17.93 -7.99
N ILE A 39 3.54 -16.68 -8.06
CA ILE A 39 3.24 -15.65 -7.08
C ILE A 39 2.41 -14.53 -7.70
N ALA A 40 1.29 -14.16 -7.07
CA ALA A 40 0.54 -12.94 -7.37
C ALA A 40 0.71 -11.93 -6.22
N VAL A 41 0.85 -10.67 -6.55
CA VAL A 41 0.84 -9.55 -5.60
C VAL A 41 -0.40 -8.70 -5.90
N VAL A 42 -1.49 -9.08 -5.27
CA VAL A 42 -2.79 -8.41 -5.42
C VAL A 42 -2.87 -7.27 -4.43
N TYR A 43 -3.26 -6.09 -4.87
CA TYR A 43 -3.33 -4.94 -3.97
C TYR A 43 -4.32 -3.88 -4.43
N TYR A 44 -4.91 -3.19 -3.47
CA TYR A 44 -5.59 -1.93 -3.68
C TYR A 44 -4.74 -0.77 -3.18
N SER A 45 -4.66 0.30 -3.96
CA SER A 45 -4.04 1.55 -3.55
C SER A 45 -4.85 2.72 -4.09
N GLN A 46 -5.14 3.71 -3.24
CA GLN A 46 -5.87 4.93 -3.64
C GLN A 46 -5.16 5.69 -4.78
N SER A 47 -3.83 5.59 -4.83
CA SER A 47 -2.99 6.19 -5.87
C SER A 47 -2.01 5.16 -6.42
N LYS A 48 -1.74 5.22 -7.73
CA LYS A 48 -0.74 4.36 -8.40
C LYS A 48 0.69 4.57 -7.87
N VAL A 49 0.94 5.69 -7.20
CA VAL A 49 2.21 6.03 -6.53
C VAL A 49 2.05 6.04 -5.00
N GLY A 50 0.95 5.50 -4.48
CA GLY A 50 0.66 5.45 -3.05
C GLY A 50 1.50 4.41 -2.31
N ASN A 51 1.49 4.50 -0.98
CA ASN A 51 2.30 3.63 -0.11
C ASN A 51 2.04 2.15 -0.37
N THR A 52 0.77 1.71 -0.47
CA THR A 52 0.44 0.31 -0.73
C THR A 52 0.98 -0.17 -2.08
N ALA A 53 0.86 0.65 -3.13
CA ALA A 53 1.40 0.35 -4.45
C ALA A 53 2.94 0.25 -4.43
N THR A 54 3.62 1.07 -3.65
CA THR A 54 5.08 1.03 -3.49
C THR A 54 5.51 -0.27 -2.82
N VAL A 55 4.86 -0.67 -1.73
CA VAL A 55 5.15 -1.94 -1.04
C VAL A 55 4.88 -3.13 -1.95
N ALA A 56 3.77 -3.12 -2.68
CA ALA A 56 3.45 -4.17 -3.66
C ALA A 56 4.55 -4.32 -4.73
N LYS A 57 5.09 -3.21 -5.22
CA LYS A 57 6.20 -3.21 -6.19
C LYS A 57 7.50 -3.76 -5.58
N TRP A 58 7.80 -3.45 -4.33
CA TRP A 58 8.95 -4.02 -3.62
C TRP A 58 8.81 -5.53 -3.48
N ILE A 59 7.65 -6.01 -3.02
CA ILE A 59 7.37 -7.46 -2.92
C ILE A 59 7.54 -8.13 -4.29
N ALA A 60 6.91 -7.58 -5.34
CA ALA A 60 6.99 -8.16 -6.68
C ALA A 60 8.43 -8.20 -7.21
N ARG A 61 9.20 -7.14 -7.00
CA ARG A 61 10.63 -7.06 -7.40
C ARG A 61 11.46 -8.17 -6.80
N HIS A 62 11.31 -8.43 -5.49
CA HIS A 62 12.13 -9.40 -4.78
C HIS A 62 11.64 -10.84 -4.98
N THR A 63 10.33 -11.05 -5.18
CA THR A 63 9.75 -12.39 -5.31
C THR A 63 9.55 -12.85 -6.75
N GLY A 64 9.69 -11.97 -7.72
CA GLY A 64 9.31 -12.23 -9.12
C GLY A 64 7.79 -12.35 -9.30
N GLY A 65 6.98 -11.94 -8.32
CA GLY A 65 5.53 -12.02 -8.35
C GLY A 65 4.89 -11.06 -9.35
N GLU A 66 3.78 -11.49 -9.93
CA GLU A 66 2.99 -10.68 -10.84
C GLU A 66 2.18 -9.63 -10.08
N LEU A 67 2.28 -8.36 -10.48
CA LEU A 67 1.49 -7.27 -9.89
C LEU A 67 0.06 -7.28 -10.42
N VAL A 68 -0.90 -7.39 -9.52
CA VAL A 68 -2.33 -7.42 -9.82
C VAL A 68 -3.04 -6.30 -9.06
N PRO A 69 -3.15 -5.09 -9.62
CA PRO A 69 -3.85 -4.00 -8.97
C PRO A 69 -5.36 -4.25 -8.99
N ILE A 70 -6.02 -4.05 -7.85
CA ILE A 70 -7.47 -3.98 -7.76
C ILE A 70 -7.86 -2.55 -8.15
N GLU A 71 -8.60 -2.41 -9.23
CA GLU A 71 -9.13 -1.12 -9.69
C GLU A 71 -10.64 -1.07 -9.48
N THR A 72 -11.14 0.07 -9.00
CA THR A 72 -12.59 0.30 -8.88
C THR A 72 -13.20 0.74 -10.20
N LEU A 73 -14.46 0.40 -10.46
CA LEU A 73 -15.18 0.90 -11.64
C LEU A 73 -15.34 2.43 -11.57
N GLU A 74 -15.65 2.94 -10.39
CA GLU A 74 -15.65 4.36 -10.10
C GLU A 74 -14.52 4.68 -9.13
N ALA A 75 -13.63 5.58 -9.50
CA ALA A 75 -12.55 6.02 -8.61
C ALA A 75 -13.11 6.72 -7.36
N TYR A 76 -12.41 6.57 -6.24
CA TYR A 76 -12.67 7.43 -5.09
C TYR A 76 -12.22 8.86 -5.41
N PRO A 77 -12.88 9.87 -4.84
CA PRO A 77 -12.46 11.26 -4.99
C PRO A 77 -11.02 11.49 -4.53
N ASP A 78 -10.31 12.40 -5.19
CA ASP A 78 -8.92 12.73 -4.82
C ASP A 78 -8.85 13.50 -3.49
N ALA A 79 -9.87 14.30 -3.19
CA ALA A 79 -9.93 15.05 -1.95
C ALA A 79 -10.16 14.11 -0.77
N TYR A 80 -9.26 14.14 0.21
CA TYR A 80 -9.28 13.21 1.36
C TYR A 80 -10.62 13.18 2.12
N GLY A 81 -11.22 14.34 2.36
CA GLY A 81 -12.50 14.40 3.07
C GLY A 81 -13.64 13.72 2.32
N ASP A 82 -13.62 13.82 1.01
CA ASP A 82 -14.65 13.19 0.15
C ASP A 82 -14.36 11.69 -0.05
N THR A 83 -13.07 11.30 -0.12
CA THR A 83 -12.66 9.89 -0.05
C THR A 83 -13.17 9.24 1.23
N LEU A 84 -13.01 9.90 2.39
CA LEU A 84 -13.51 9.37 3.65
C LEU A 84 -15.02 9.17 3.65
N LYS A 85 -15.79 10.17 3.17
CA LYS A 85 -17.26 10.07 3.09
C LYS A 85 -17.70 8.93 2.16
N ALA A 86 -17.05 8.79 0.99
CA ALA A 86 -17.34 7.74 0.05
C ALA A 86 -17.00 6.35 0.65
N ALA A 87 -15.81 6.23 1.23
CA ALA A 87 -15.37 5.01 1.89
C ALA A 87 -16.27 4.62 3.08
N GLU A 88 -16.77 5.59 3.83
CA GLU A 88 -17.68 5.33 4.95
C GLU A 88 -18.96 4.64 4.50
N LYS A 89 -19.55 5.07 3.37
CA LYS A 89 -20.73 4.43 2.78
C LYS A 89 -20.43 2.99 2.37
N ASP A 90 -19.28 2.77 1.73
CA ASP A 90 -18.89 1.44 1.27
C ASP A 90 -18.55 0.50 2.46
N MET A 91 -17.97 1.03 3.55
CA MET A 91 -17.61 0.28 4.75
C MET A 91 -18.82 -0.28 5.53
N GLU A 92 -20.00 0.30 5.41
CA GLU A 92 -21.21 -0.20 6.06
C GLU A 92 -21.55 -1.62 5.61
N ASN A 93 -21.11 -2.03 4.42
CA ASN A 93 -21.34 -3.36 3.86
C ASN A 93 -20.35 -4.42 4.33
N ILE A 94 -19.21 -4.04 4.95
CA ILE A 94 -18.17 -4.98 5.37
C ILE A 94 -18.33 -5.40 6.85
N SER A 95 -18.89 -4.52 7.68
CA SER A 95 -18.98 -4.73 9.13
C SER A 95 -20.43 -4.63 9.61
N PRO A 96 -21.13 -5.77 9.74
CA PRO A 96 -22.54 -5.81 10.21
C PRO A 96 -22.73 -5.10 11.56
N GLU A 97 -21.78 -5.19 12.47
CA GLU A 97 -21.81 -4.57 13.80
C GLU A 97 -21.83 -3.03 13.76
N ARG A 98 -21.21 -2.42 12.73
CA ARG A 98 -21.28 -0.98 12.49
C ARG A 98 -22.58 -0.58 11.79
N SER A 99 -23.11 -1.44 10.91
CA SER A 99 -24.32 -1.18 10.16
C SER A 99 -25.55 -1.05 11.06
N GLU A 100 -25.64 -1.80 12.16
CA GLU A 100 -26.79 -1.71 13.10
C GLU A 100 -26.86 -0.35 13.80
N ARG A 101 -25.75 0.29 14.13
CA ARG A 101 -25.75 1.64 14.73
C ARG A 101 -26.18 2.72 13.72
N ARG A 102 -25.99 2.52 12.41
CA ARG A 102 -26.26 3.50 11.35
C ARG A 102 -27.50 3.25 10.51
N ARG A 103 -28.05 2.04 10.49
CA ARG A 103 -29.31 1.71 9.77
C ARG A 103 -30.48 2.66 10.09
N ARG A 104 -30.33 3.47 11.14
CA ARG A 104 -31.36 4.47 11.50
C ARG A 104 -31.30 5.74 10.67
N HIS A 105 -30.29 5.95 9.82
CA HIS A 105 -30.13 7.23 9.13
C HIS A 105 -29.90 7.25 7.62
N ASN A 106 -29.59 6.13 6.93
CA ASN A 106 -29.47 6.16 5.47
C ASN A 106 -29.76 4.79 4.83
N ALA A 107 -30.84 4.70 4.08
CA ALA A 107 -31.11 3.63 3.14
C ALA A 107 -30.31 3.91 1.85
N GLY A 108 -29.46 2.96 1.43
CA GLY A 108 -28.88 2.98 0.09
C GLY A 108 -27.36 2.99 0.00
N CYS A 109 -26.68 2.10 0.72
CA CYS A 109 -25.24 1.91 0.56
C CYS A 109 -24.97 0.75 -0.38
N GLY A 110 -24.36 1.02 -1.53
CA GLY A 110 -23.82 0.01 -2.44
C GLY A 110 -22.33 -0.19 -2.16
N THR A 111 -21.88 -1.43 -2.23
CA THR A 111 -20.43 -1.75 -2.27
C THR A 111 -19.84 -1.15 -3.55
N ARG A 112 -18.64 -0.58 -3.45
CA ARG A 112 -17.96 -0.08 -4.64
C ARG A 112 -17.46 -1.24 -5.49
N ALA A 113 -18.00 -1.37 -6.69
CA ALA A 113 -17.63 -2.42 -7.61
C ALA A 113 -16.19 -2.23 -8.12
N ILE A 114 -15.51 -3.36 -8.34
CA ILE A 114 -14.17 -3.41 -8.91
C ILE A 114 -14.22 -3.86 -10.37
N LYS A 115 -13.20 -3.49 -11.14
CA LYS A 115 -12.96 -4.07 -12.46
C LYS A 115 -12.63 -5.55 -12.30
N SER A 116 -12.77 -6.31 -13.40
CA SER A 116 -12.40 -7.72 -13.40
C SER A 116 -10.94 -7.89 -12.98
N VAL A 117 -10.72 -8.75 -12.00
CA VAL A 117 -9.39 -9.21 -11.58
C VAL A 117 -9.18 -10.61 -12.19
N PRO A 118 -7.98 -10.92 -12.75
CA PRO A 118 -7.71 -12.24 -13.30
C PRO A 118 -7.93 -13.36 -12.30
N PRO A 119 -8.36 -14.56 -12.74
CA PRO A 119 -8.47 -15.73 -11.88
C PRO A 119 -7.13 -16.07 -11.20
N LEU A 120 -7.20 -16.56 -9.97
CA LEU A 120 -6.00 -16.90 -9.18
C LEU A 120 -5.61 -18.38 -9.28
N ASP A 121 -6.27 -19.19 -10.12
CA ASP A 121 -6.09 -20.64 -10.15
C ASP A 121 -4.65 -21.09 -10.45
N GLY A 122 -3.91 -20.29 -11.20
CA GLY A 122 -2.51 -20.58 -11.53
C GLY A 122 -1.47 -20.10 -10.50
N TYR A 123 -1.89 -19.56 -9.34
CA TYR A 123 -0.96 -19.06 -8.34
C TYR A 123 -0.98 -19.89 -7.07
N ASP A 124 0.20 -20.13 -6.50
CA ASP A 124 0.39 -20.87 -5.25
C ASP A 124 0.47 -19.93 -4.05
N VAL A 125 1.08 -18.76 -4.25
CA VAL A 125 1.23 -17.70 -3.24
C VAL A 125 0.52 -16.44 -3.69
N VAL A 126 -0.32 -15.87 -2.83
CA VAL A 126 -1.06 -14.64 -3.10
C VAL A 126 -0.77 -13.64 -1.99
N PHE A 127 0.02 -12.63 -2.29
CA PHE A 127 0.13 -11.45 -1.42
C PHE A 127 -1.13 -10.61 -1.58
N ILE A 128 -1.68 -10.12 -0.47
CA ILE A 128 -2.87 -9.25 -0.49
C ILE A 128 -2.56 -7.95 0.24
N GLY A 129 -2.60 -6.85 -0.48
CA GLY A 129 -2.25 -5.52 -0.01
C GLY A 129 -3.42 -4.56 0.09
N SER A 130 -3.52 -3.82 1.20
CA SER A 130 -4.57 -2.82 1.42
C SER A 130 -4.08 -1.62 2.24
N PRO A 131 -4.52 -0.40 1.96
CA PRO A 131 -4.49 0.65 2.96
C PRO A 131 -5.49 0.31 4.07
N ILE A 132 -5.18 0.71 5.31
CA ILE A 132 -6.12 0.55 6.43
C ILE A 132 -7.11 1.71 6.44
N TRP A 133 -8.38 1.36 6.21
CA TRP A 133 -9.52 2.26 6.33
C TRP A 133 -10.45 1.78 7.43
N TYR A 134 -10.77 2.65 8.38
CA TYR A 134 -11.66 2.34 9.51
C TYR A 134 -11.26 1.07 10.30
N GLY A 135 -9.95 0.79 10.37
CA GLY A 135 -9.38 -0.32 11.15
C GLY A 135 -9.40 -1.68 10.48
N THR A 136 -9.66 -1.75 9.17
CA THR A 136 -9.57 -2.99 8.36
C THR A 136 -9.15 -2.66 6.93
N TYR A 137 -9.25 -3.62 6.00
CA TYR A 137 -8.98 -3.40 4.58
C TYR A 137 -9.99 -2.45 3.92
N ALA A 138 -9.57 -1.81 2.84
CA ALA A 138 -10.43 -0.95 2.03
C ALA A 138 -11.53 -1.75 1.30
N PRO A 139 -12.72 -1.15 1.04
CA PRO A 139 -13.85 -1.82 0.42
C PRO A 139 -13.57 -2.56 -0.91
N PRO A 140 -12.70 -2.06 -1.81
CA PRO A 140 -12.34 -2.82 -3.02
C PRO A 140 -11.72 -4.18 -2.74
N VAL A 141 -10.97 -4.33 -1.64
CA VAL A 141 -10.39 -5.62 -1.22
C VAL A 141 -11.47 -6.55 -0.69
N ALA A 142 -12.49 -6.01 0.00
CA ALA A 142 -13.64 -6.81 0.41
C ALA A 142 -14.39 -7.39 -0.80
N GLU A 143 -14.55 -6.61 -1.85
CA GLU A 143 -15.20 -7.06 -3.08
C GLU A 143 -14.37 -8.13 -3.79
N PHE A 144 -13.05 -7.98 -3.81
CA PHE A 144 -12.13 -8.99 -4.33
C PHE A 144 -12.25 -10.33 -3.59
N PHE A 145 -12.36 -10.34 -2.26
CA PHE A 145 -12.55 -11.56 -1.47
C PHE A 145 -13.84 -12.31 -1.80
N LYS A 146 -14.91 -11.62 -2.22
CA LYS A 146 -16.18 -12.25 -2.58
C LYS A 146 -16.12 -13.00 -3.91
N THR A 147 -15.23 -12.59 -4.80
CA THR A 147 -15.19 -13.07 -6.19
C THR A 147 -14.09 -14.07 -6.46
N HIS A 148 -13.16 -14.30 -5.50
CA HIS A 148 -12.00 -15.18 -5.69
C HIS A 148 -11.91 -16.24 -4.60
N SER A 149 -11.48 -17.44 -5.01
CA SER A 149 -11.20 -18.55 -4.10
C SER A 149 -9.71 -18.59 -3.73
N PHE A 150 -9.44 -18.86 -2.45
CA PHE A 150 -8.08 -18.98 -1.91
C PHE A 150 -7.79 -20.40 -1.40
N ALA A 151 -8.65 -21.36 -1.72
CA ALA A 151 -8.50 -22.74 -1.29
C ALA A 151 -7.16 -23.33 -1.75
N GLY A 152 -6.42 -23.91 -0.81
CA GLY A 152 -5.12 -24.54 -1.05
C GLY A 152 -3.95 -23.56 -1.30
N LYS A 153 -4.19 -22.25 -1.28
CA LYS A 153 -3.15 -21.23 -1.53
C LYS A 153 -2.50 -20.76 -0.23
N THR A 154 -1.27 -20.26 -0.35
CA THR A 154 -0.61 -19.48 0.71
C THR A 154 -0.98 -18.01 0.53
N VAL A 155 -1.68 -17.43 1.50
CA VAL A 155 -2.04 -16.01 1.52
C VAL A 155 -1.12 -15.26 2.46
N VAL A 156 -0.54 -14.15 1.98
CA VAL A 156 0.42 -13.34 2.72
C VAL A 156 -0.06 -11.89 2.74
N PRO A 157 -0.69 -11.45 3.85
CA PRO A 157 -1.28 -10.11 3.91
C PRO A 157 -0.23 -9.04 4.20
N PHE A 158 -0.37 -7.87 3.58
CA PHE A 158 0.38 -6.67 3.95
C PHE A 158 -0.53 -5.44 3.92
N CYS A 159 -0.25 -4.47 4.76
CA CYS A 159 -1.04 -3.26 4.79
C CYS A 159 -0.21 -2.01 5.03
N THR A 160 -0.78 -0.87 4.64
CA THR A 160 -0.22 0.44 4.94
C THR A 160 -1.21 1.27 5.74
N HIS A 161 -0.71 2.03 6.72
CA HIS A 161 -1.56 2.82 7.60
C HIS A 161 -0.93 4.18 7.93
N GLY A 162 -1.76 5.15 8.30
CA GLY A 162 -1.33 6.52 8.64
C GLY A 162 -0.96 6.74 10.11
N GLY A 163 -0.63 5.66 10.86
CA GLY A 163 -0.26 5.73 12.28
C GLY A 163 -1.14 4.91 13.22
N GLY A 164 -2.34 4.48 12.80
CA GLY A 164 -3.27 3.67 13.62
C GLY A 164 -2.99 2.16 13.66
N GLY A 165 -1.92 1.69 13.02
CA GLY A 165 -1.62 0.25 12.93
C GLY A 165 -2.51 -0.52 11.96
N ALA A 166 -2.39 -1.84 11.96
CA ALA A 166 -3.14 -2.74 11.09
C ALA A 166 -4.62 -2.92 11.48
N GLY A 167 -4.99 -2.52 12.69
CA GLY A 167 -6.34 -2.76 13.20
C GLY A 167 -6.71 -4.23 13.20
N ARG A 168 -7.84 -4.58 12.58
CA ARG A 168 -8.31 -5.98 12.45
C ARG A 168 -7.88 -6.63 11.13
N TYR A 169 -7.13 -5.95 10.29
CA TYR A 169 -6.84 -6.37 8.92
C TYR A 169 -6.42 -7.84 8.81
N PHE A 170 -5.40 -8.27 9.56
CA PHE A 170 -4.88 -9.63 9.49
C PHE A 170 -5.92 -10.68 9.95
N MET A 171 -6.72 -10.36 10.96
CA MET A 171 -7.80 -11.22 11.42
C MET A 171 -8.91 -11.31 10.37
N ASP A 172 -9.27 -10.19 9.75
CA ASP A 172 -10.32 -10.14 8.74
C ASP A 172 -9.90 -10.85 7.45
N VAL A 173 -8.60 -10.79 7.05
CA VAL A 173 -8.07 -11.61 5.96
C VAL A 173 -8.14 -13.10 6.27
N ARG A 174 -7.76 -13.55 7.48
CA ARG A 174 -7.91 -14.95 7.87
C ARG A 174 -9.35 -15.43 7.80
N LYS A 175 -10.31 -14.60 8.21
CA LYS A 175 -11.75 -14.90 8.08
C LYS A 175 -12.23 -14.97 6.64
N ALA A 176 -11.69 -14.12 5.77
CA ALA A 176 -12.05 -14.11 4.35
C ALA A 176 -11.44 -15.26 3.56
N CYS A 177 -10.35 -15.87 4.06
CA CYS A 177 -9.61 -16.95 3.40
C CYS A 177 -9.55 -18.24 4.25
N PRO A 178 -10.69 -18.82 4.66
CA PRO A 178 -10.71 -19.94 5.64
C PRO A 178 -10.07 -21.23 5.13
N ALA A 179 -9.99 -21.41 3.81
CA ALA A 179 -9.40 -22.57 3.16
C ALA A 179 -7.97 -22.34 2.65
N ALA A 180 -7.33 -21.22 3.04
CA ALA A 180 -5.95 -20.88 2.72
C ALA A 180 -5.03 -21.04 3.92
N THR A 181 -3.74 -21.21 3.66
CA THR A 181 -2.69 -21.04 4.68
C THR A 181 -2.33 -19.55 4.76
N VAL A 182 -2.80 -18.84 5.79
CA VAL A 182 -2.54 -17.40 5.95
C VAL A 182 -1.30 -17.19 6.82
N LYS A 183 -0.25 -16.65 6.23
CA LYS A 183 1.04 -16.34 6.87
C LYS A 183 0.97 -15.07 7.75
N GLU A 184 2.04 -14.82 8.50
CA GLU A 184 2.21 -13.56 9.23
C GLU A 184 2.31 -12.37 8.26
N GLY A 185 1.56 -11.31 8.58
CA GLY A 185 1.45 -10.14 7.72
C GLY A 185 2.41 -9.02 8.08
N LEU A 186 2.59 -8.08 7.14
CA LEU A 186 3.40 -6.88 7.32
C LEU A 186 2.50 -5.64 7.42
N ALA A 187 2.71 -4.83 8.46
CA ALA A 187 2.07 -3.52 8.60
C ALA A 187 3.11 -2.41 8.45
N ILE A 188 2.93 -1.56 7.46
CA ILE A 188 3.85 -0.45 7.15
C ILE A 188 3.18 0.89 7.45
N ARG A 189 3.85 1.71 8.24
CA ARG A 189 3.42 3.07 8.47
C ARG A 189 3.83 3.96 7.29
N GLY A 190 2.84 4.48 6.56
CA GLY A 190 3.02 5.55 5.60
C GLY A 190 2.96 6.94 6.25
N SER A 191 3.23 7.99 5.49
CA SER A 191 3.01 9.36 5.93
C SER A 191 1.52 9.59 6.21
N ASN A 192 1.22 10.27 7.30
CA ASN A 192 -0.12 10.76 7.58
C ASN A 192 -0.36 12.11 6.88
N GLN A 193 -1.59 12.64 7.00
CA GLN A 193 -1.95 13.92 6.39
C GLN A 193 -1.18 15.11 6.94
N VAL A 194 -0.88 15.11 8.25
CA VAL A 194 -0.17 16.19 8.91
C VAL A 194 1.26 16.26 8.37
N GLU A 195 1.94 15.12 8.29
CA GLU A 195 3.30 15.01 7.73
C GLU A 195 3.35 15.49 6.27
N ARG A 196 2.34 15.14 5.46
CA ARG A 196 2.23 15.63 4.07
C ARG A 196 2.00 17.13 3.98
N ARG A 197 1.13 17.69 4.83
CA ARG A 197 0.85 19.13 4.87
C ARG A 197 2.06 19.95 5.33
N LEU A 198 2.84 19.39 6.27
CA LEU A 198 4.06 20.04 6.75
C LEU A 198 5.24 19.92 5.80
N GLY A 199 5.10 19.15 4.71
CA GLY A 199 6.16 18.98 3.72
C GLY A 199 7.41 18.31 4.28
N THR A 200 7.26 17.41 5.26
CA THR A 200 8.38 16.72 5.91
C THR A 200 9.19 15.81 4.98
N GLY A 201 8.69 15.58 3.77
CA GLY A 201 9.31 14.69 2.79
C GLY A 201 9.21 13.20 3.14
N VAL A 202 8.70 12.85 4.33
CA VAL A 202 8.52 11.46 4.75
C VAL A 202 7.33 10.87 4.02
N THR A 203 7.56 9.87 3.17
CA THR A 203 6.52 9.13 2.45
C THR A 203 6.16 7.82 3.15
N MET A 204 7.15 7.13 3.70
CA MET A 204 6.99 5.93 4.53
C MET A 204 8.04 5.93 5.64
N HIS A 205 7.70 5.27 6.78
CA HIS A 205 8.61 5.08 7.92
C HIS A 205 9.37 3.74 7.84
N HIS A 206 9.18 3.00 6.77
CA HIS A 206 9.81 1.71 6.48
C HIS A 206 10.55 1.77 5.15
N THR A 207 11.55 0.92 5.03
CA THR A 207 12.42 0.79 3.86
C THR A 207 12.09 -0.48 3.07
N GLU A 208 12.66 -0.62 1.89
CA GLU A 208 12.59 -1.84 1.11
C GLU A 208 13.26 -3.01 1.84
N ASP A 209 14.34 -2.75 2.61
CA ASP A 209 15.00 -3.76 3.45
C ASP A 209 14.07 -4.35 4.52
N ASP A 210 13.16 -3.55 5.11
CA ASP A 210 12.18 -4.06 6.06
C ASP A 210 11.24 -5.08 5.41
N VAL A 211 10.87 -4.84 4.15
CA VAL A 211 10.06 -5.79 3.37
C VAL A 211 10.82 -7.08 3.10
N VAL A 212 12.10 -7.00 2.71
CA VAL A 212 12.93 -8.17 2.46
C VAL A 212 13.17 -8.98 3.74
N ASN A 213 13.45 -8.31 4.87
CA ASN A 213 13.59 -8.95 6.17
C ASN A 213 12.31 -9.70 6.57
N TRP A 214 11.15 -9.07 6.36
CA TRP A 214 9.88 -9.74 6.61
C TRP A 214 9.68 -10.95 5.69
N LEU A 215 9.96 -10.84 4.39
CA LEU A 215 9.87 -11.97 3.46
C LEU A 215 10.74 -13.14 3.90
N ASN A 216 11.98 -12.87 4.34
CA ASN A 216 12.91 -13.89 4.87
C ASN A 216 12.41 -14.52 6.18
N ALA A 217 11.61 -13.82 6.96
CA ALA A 217 11.07 -14.33 8.21
C ALA A 217 9.81 -15.19 8.03
N VAL A 218 9.03 -14.97 6.96
CA VAL A 218 7.74 -15.66 6.76
C VAL A 218 7.84 -16.85 5.81
N PHE A 219 8.93 -16.99 5.05
CA PHE A 219 9.20 -18.11 4.14
C PHE A 219 10.48 -18.85 4.50
#